data_8ba71e2c8a03f98faa2641cb24dd7c00
#
_entry.id   8ba71e2c8a03f98faa2641cb24dd7c00
#
_cell.length_a   1.000
_cell.length_b   1.000
_cell.length_c   1.000
_cell.angle_alpha   90.00
_cell.angle_beta   90.00
_cell.angle_gamma   90.00
#
_symmetry.space_group_name_H-M   'P 1'
#
loop_
_entity.id
_entity.type
_entity.pdbx_description
1 polymer ?
#
loop_
_entity_poly.entity_id
_entity_poly.type
_entity_poly.pdbx_seq_one_letter_code
_entity_poly.pdbx_strand_id
1 'polypeptide(L)'
;MTLMTTNDPTRTIVEFLERFTSALGIAATVNVEETADGPRLNLTGEEAELLVRHRGEPLKALQHVVDMAFGRTLDDQKRIFVDALEYRKGKDIELRKTAKFLAEKAKQSGMDQQLGPLNPYERRLVHLAVAEVPGVTTESVGDAFSKTVLISLRK
;
A
#
# COMPACT_ATOMS: atom_id res chain seq x y z
N MET A 1 10.48 13.58 -18.30
CA MET A 1 10.13 14.58 -17.26
C MET A 1 8.77 15.16 -17.60
N THR A 2 7.75 14.76 -16.89
CA THR A 2 6.40 15.31 -17.11
C THR A 2 6.37 16.69 -16.48
N LEU A 3 6.16 17.71 -17.30
CA LEU A 3 5.96 19.07 -16.82
C LEU A 3 4.64 19.11 -16.03
N MET A 4 4.73 19.17 -14.70
CA MET A 4 3.56 19.39 -13.86
C MET A 4 3.00 20.78 -14.20
N THR A 5 1.79 20.79 -14.71
CA THR A 5 1.07 22.06 -14.96
C THR A 5 0.78 22.74 -13.63
N THR A 6 0.69 24.05 -13.63
CA THR A 6 0.47 24.89 -12.41
C THR A 6 -0.79 24.52 -11.61
N ASN A 7 -1.63 23.63 -12.14
CA ASN A 7 -2.91 23.25 -11.56
C ASN A 7 -2.99 21.74 -11.25
N ASP A 8 -1.85 21.07 -11.12
CA ASP A 8 -1.83 19.63 -10.79
C ASP A 8 -2.10 19.43 -9.30
N PRO A 9 -3.17 18.71 -8.92
CA PRO A 9 -3.47 18.39 -7.52
C PRO A 9 -2.32 17.71 -6.79
N THR A 10 -1.54 16.89 -7.48
CA THR A 10 -0.37 16.21 -6.93
C THR A 10 0.66 17.19 -6.40
N ARG A 11 0.93 18.25 -7.13
CA ARG A 11 1.87 19.30 -6.70
C ARG A 11 1.41 19.98 -5.41
N THR A 12 0.13 20.32 -5.33
CA THR A 12 -0.44 20.93 -4.14
C THR A 12 -0.30 20.02 -2.91
N ILE A 13 -0.51 18.73 -3.10
CA ILE A 13 -0.38 17.74 -2.03
C ILE A 13 1.09 17.56 -1.62
N VAL A 14 2.03 17.54 -2.56
CA VAL A 14 3.47 17.52 -2.28
C VAL A 14 3.87 18.71 -1.41
N GLU A 15 3.48 19.92 -1.80
CA GLU A 15 3.76 21.15 -1.04
C GLU A 15 3.14 21.09 0.36
N PHE A 16 1.92 20.59 0.46
CA PHE A 16 1.26 20.39 1.75
C PHE A 16 2.03 19.43 2.65
N LEU A 17 2.45 18.27 2.12
CA LEU A 17 3.20 17.26 2.87
C LEU A 17 4.54 17.82 3.37
N GLU A 18 5.27 18.53 2.54
CA GLU A 18 6.55 19.12 2.91
C GLU A 18 6.38 20.18 4.03
N ARG A 19 5.38 21.02 3.91
CA ARG A 19 5.06 22.04 4.93
C ARG A 19 4.55 21.40 6.21
N PHE A 20 3.69 20.42 6.11
CA PHE A 20 3.11 19.73 7.27
C PHE A 20 4.17 18.99 8.07
N THR A 21 5.03 18.21 7.41
CA THR A 21 6.11 17.50 8.09
C THR A 21 7.14 18.45 8.67
N SER A 22 7.48 19.53 7.97
CA SER A 22 8.36 20.57 8.49
C SER A 22 7.80 21.24 9.75
N ALA A 23 6.49 21.50 9.79
CA ALA A 23 5.83 22.05 10.97
C ALA A 23 5.87 21.11 12.18
N LEU A 24 5.91 19.80 11.93
CA LEU A 24 6.09 18.77 12.97
C LEU A 24 7.56 18.55 13.38
N GLY A 25 8.49 19.29 12.79
CA GLY A 25 9.92 19.12 13.04
C GLY A 25 10.54 17.93 12.30
N ILE A 26 9.87 17.41 11.28
CA ILE A 26 10.36 16.31 10.45
C ILE A 26 10.86 16.88 9.13
N ALA A 27 12.17 16.93 8.95
CA ALA A 27 12.77 17.30 7.68
C ALA A 27 12.67 16.12 6.70
N ALA A 28 11.82 16.27 5.70
CA ALA A 28 11.61 15.25 4.69
C ALA A 28 11.42 15.87 3.31
N THR A 29 11.83 15.15 2.28
CA THR A 29 11.62 15.48 0.88
C THR A 29 10.63 14.50 0.28
N VAL A 30 9.71 14.98 -0.54
CA VAL A 30 8.70 14.15 -1.20
C VAL A 30 9.15 13.83 -2.62
N ASN A 31 9.25 12.54 -2.93
CA ASN A 31 9.50 12.03 -4.28
C ASN A 31 8.22 11.45 -4.86
N VAL A 32 7.87 11.83 -6.07
CA VAL A 32 6.66 11.36 -6.75
C VAL A 32 7.02 10.20 -7.67
N GLU A 33 6.32 9.08 -7.51
CA GLU A 33 6.40 7.92 -8.39
C GLU A 33 5.02 7.64 -8.96
N GLU A 34 4.91 7.62 -10.30
CA GLU A 34 3.67 7.23 -10.94
C GLU A 34 3.51 5.71 -10.89
N THR A 35 2.36 5.25 -10.42
CA THR A 35 2.02 3.83 -10.39
C THR A 35 0.72 3.56 -11.16
N ALA A 36 0.45 2.30 -11.46
CA ALA A 36 -0.79 1.90 -12.13
C ALA A 36 -2.06 2.30 -11.34
N ASP A 37 -1.97 2.40 -10.03
CA ASP A 37 -3.09 2.74 -9.15
C ASP A 37 -3.15 4.24 -8.80
N GLY A 38 -2.19 5.03 -9.25
CA GLY A 38 -2.09 6.47 -8.99
C GLY A 38 -0.71 6.89 -8.49
N PRO A 39 -0.47 8.19 -8.29
CA PRO A 39 0.81 8.68 -7.82
C PRO A 39 1.09 8.24 -6.37
N ARG A 40 2.31 7.80 -6.14
CA ARG A 40 2.83 7.50 -4.81
C ARG A 40 3.80 8.61 -4.40
N LEU A 41 3.52 9.23 -3.29
CA LEU A 41 4.33 10.31 -2.71
C LEU A 41 5.18 9.71 -1.59
N ASN A 42 6.45 9.49 -1.86
CA ASN A 42 7.38 8.87 -0.93
C ASN A 42 8.22 9.90 -0.20
N LEU A 43 8.09 9.97 1.12
CA LEU A 43 8.89 10.85 1.97
C LEU A 43 10.24 10.22 2.27
N THR A 44 11.31 10.97 2.03
CA THR A 44 12.69 10.55 2.26
C THR A 44 13.42 11.53 3.17
N GLY A 45 14.48 11.05 3.82
CA GLY A 45 15.29 11.82 4.77
C GLY A 45 15.46 11.03 6.07
N GLU A 46 16.45 11.40 6.86
CA GLU A 46 16.75 10.70 8.13
C GLU A 46 15.57 10.73 9.09
N GLU A 47 14.89 11.86 9.20
CA GLU A 47 13.77 12.01 10.11
C GLU A 47 12.48 11.34 9.60
N ALA A 48 12.42 10.96 8.32
CA ALA A 48 11.28 10.22 7.77
C ALA A 48 11.08 8.85 8.45
N GLU A 49 12.11 8.32 9.11
CA GLU A 49 11.99 7.12 9.92
C GLU A 49 10.92 7.24 11.02
N LEU A 50 10.69 8.44 11.54
CA LEU A 50 9.65 8.69 12.53
C LEU A 50 8.25 8.32 12.02
N LEU A 51 8.03 8.41 10.71
CA LEU A 51 6.75 8.09 10.08
C LEU A 51 6.47 6.59 9.99
N VAL A 52 7.52 5.77 9.98
CA VAL A 52 7.39 4.31 9.84
C VAL A 52 7.49 3.56 11.17
N ARG A 53 7.72 4.27 12.26
CA ARG A 53 7.68 3.70 13.62
C ARG A 53 6.29 3.18 13.96
N HIS A 54 6.21 2.37 15.00
CA HIS A 54 4.94 1.81 15.48
C HIS A 54 4.13 1.15 14.35
N ARG A 55 4.79 0.33 13.54
CA ARG A 55 4.18 -0.39 12.41
C ARG A 55 3.55 0.54 11.37
N GLY A 56 4.13 1.73 11.18
CA GLY A 56 3.67 2.70 10.22
C GLY A 56 2.41 3.46 10.62
N GLU A 57 2.04 3.47 11.89
CA GLU A 57 0.86 4.22 12.37
C GLU A 57 0.92 5.73 12.07
N PRO A 58 2.07 6.43 12.26
CA PRO A 58 2.15 7.83 11.84
C PRO A 58 1.94 8.02 10.33
N LEU A 59 2.44 7.10 9.52
CA LEU A 59 2.26 7.12 8.07
C LEU A 59 0.79 6.94 7.68
N LYS A 60 0.07 6.04 8.35
CA LYS A 60 -1.37 5.84 8.15
C LYS A 60 -2.15 7.10 8.53
N ALA A 61 -1.78 7.74 9.62
CA ALA A 61 -2.39 9.00 10.05
C ALA A 61 -2.17 10.10 9.01
N LEU A 62 -0.98 10.20 8.45
CA LEU A 62 -0.65 11.17 7.41
C LEU A 62 -1.45 10.91 6.11
N GLN A 63 -1.58 9.65 5.71
CA GLN A 63 -2.45 9.26 4.59
C GLN A 63 -3.90 9.71 4.84
N HIS A 64 -4.39 9.49 6.05
CA HIS A 64 -5.75 9.90 6.42
C HIS A 64 -5.94 11.42 6.33
N VAL A 65 -4.97 12.20 6.80
CA VAL A 65 -5.00 13.66 6.69
C VAL A 65 -5.06 14.09 5.23
N VAL A 66 -4.26 13.50 4.36
CA VAL A 66 -4.27 13.78 2.92
C VAL A 66 -5.61 13.42 2.30
N ASP A 67 -6.17 12.27 2.62
CA ASP A 67 -7.47 11.81 2.11
C ASP A 67 -8.60 12.76 2.54
N MET A 68 -8.58 13.22 3.78
CA MET A 68 -9.58 14.16 4.30
C MET A 68 -9.46 15.55 3.70
N ALA A 69 -8.23 16.03 3.53
CA ALA A 69 -7.98 17.39 3.04
C ALA A 69 -8.18 17.52 1.52
N PHE A 70 -7.84 16.49 0.75
CA PHE A 70 -7.78 16.54 -0.71
C PHE A 70 -8.67 15.54 -1.44
N GLY A 71 -9.29 14.61 -0.74
CA GLY A 71 -10.07 13.53 -1.35
C GLY A 71 -11.21 14.01 -2.26
N ARG A 72 -11.77 15.19 -1.97
CA ARG A 72 -12.83 15.78 -2.80
C ARG A 72 -12.33 16.52 -4.04
N THR A 73 -11.03 16.83 -4.09
CA THR A 73 -10.41 17.54 -5.20
C THR A 73 -9.78 16.61 -6.23
N LEU A 74 -9.70 15.32 -5.88
CA LEU A 74 -9.19 14.29 -6.76
C LEU A 74 -10.34 13.66 -7.55
N ASP A 75 -10.09 13.34 -8.82
CA ASP A 75 -11.00 12.52 -9.60
C ASP A 75 -11.24 11.18 -8.88
N ASP A 76 -12.47 10.67 -8.92
CA ASP A 76 -12.87 9.41 -8.29
C ASP A 76 -11.98 8.20 -8.69
N GLN A 77 -11.24 8.33 -9.77
CA GLN A 77 -10.34 7.30 -10.28
C GLN A 77 -8.87 7.48 -9.88
N LYS A 78 -8.52 8.63 -9.31
CA LYS A 78 -7.12 8.91 -8.91
C LYS A 78 -6.98 8.82 -7.40
N ARG A 79 -6.22 7.85 -6.96
CA ARG A 79 -5.81 7.73 -5.57
C ARG A 79 -4.39 8.24 -5.40
N ILE A 80 -4.13 8.98 -4.35
CA ILE A 80 -2.78 9.38 -3.96
C ILE A 80 -2.36 8.52 -2.77
N PHE A 81 -1.22 7.87 -2.91
CA PHE A 81 -0.63 7.04 -1.87
C PHE A 81 0.52 7.78 -1.22
N VAL A 82 0.46 7.94 0.10
CA VAL A 82 1.54 8.50 0.89
C VAL A 82 2.38 7.37 1.44
N ASP A 83 3.68 7.40 1.17
CA ASP A 83 4.64 6.43 1.67
C ASP A 83 5.84 7.15 2.30
N ALA A 84 6.63 6.45 3.07
CA ALA A 84 7.88 6.95 3.64
C ALA A 84 8.93 5.84 3.62
N LEU A 85 10.13 6.16 3.12
CA LEU A 85 11.25 5.22 3.01
C LEU A 85 10.86 3.91 2.31
N GLU A 86 9.92 3.99 1.36
CA GLU A 86 9.37 2.83 0.64
C GLU A 86 8.78 1.74 1.56
N TYR A 87 8.32 2.12 2.74
CA TYR A 87 7.81 1.19 3.76
C TYR A 87 6.63 0.36 3.26
N ARG A 88 5.62 1.00 2.66
CA ARG A 88 4.45 0.31 2.11
C ARG A 88 4.81 -0.56 0.93
N LYS A 89 5.66 -0.04 0.03
CA LYS A 89 6.16 -0.80 -1.11
C LYS A 89 6.88 -2.06 -0.65
N GLY A 90 7.74 -1.96 0.37
CA GLY A 90 8.42 -3.09 0.96
C GLY A 90 7.45 -4.12 1.56
N LYS A 91 6.43 -3.66 2.28
CA LYS A 91 5.38 -4.53 2.85
C LYS A 91 4.58 -5.24 1.76
N ASP A 92 4.23 -4.54 0.69
CA ASP A 92 3.51 -5.11 -0.43
C ASP A 92 4.33 -6.19 -1.13
N ILE A 93 5.62 -5.96 -1.32
CA ILE A 93 6.54 -6.94 -1.90
C ILE A 93 6.65 -8.18 -1.01
N GLU A 94 6.82 -8.02 0.29
CA GLU A 94 6.87 -9.12 1.25
C GLU A 94 5.59 -9.94 1.23
N LEU A 95 4.45 -9.28 1.24
CA LEU A 95 3.14 -9.94 1.22
C LEU A 95 2.93 -10.76 -0.04
N ARG A 96 3.30 -10.22 -1.20
CA ARG A 96 3.23 -10.94 -2.48
C ARG A 96 4.14 -12.17 -2.49
N LYS A 97 5.36 -12.04 -1.98
CA LYS A 97 6.30 -13.17 -1.87
C LYS A 97 5.74 -14.26 -0.95
N THR A 98 5.21 -13.87 0.19
CA THR A 98 4.60 -14.81 1.15
C THR A 98 3.40 -15.52 0.51
N ALA A 99 2.54 -14.80 -0.20
CA ALA A 99 1.39 -15.37 -0.88
C ALA A 99 1.80 -16.41 -1.93
N LYS A 100 2.80 -16.11 -2.76
CA LYS A 100 3.32 -17.04 -3.77
C LYS A 100 3.98 -18.26 -3.12
N PHE A 101 4.73 -18.08 -2.05
CA PHE A 101 5.33 -19.18 -1.29
C PHE A 101 4.25 -20.13 -0.74
N LEU A 102 3.19 -19.58 -0.15
CA LEU A 102 2.09 -20.38 0.38
C LEU A 102 1.29 -21.09 -0.72
N ALA A 103 1.13 -20.45 -1.89
CA ALA A 103 0.50 -21.07 -3.06
C ALA A 103 1.31 -22.29 -3.53
N GLU A 104 2.63 -22.18 -3.65
CA GLU A 104 3.49 -23.31 -4.00
C GLU A 104 3.46 -24.39 -2.92
N LYS A 105 3.43 -24.03 -1.66
CA LYS A 105 3.29 -24.97 -0.55
C LYS A 105 1.97 -25.74 -0.60
N ALA A 106 0.87 -25.07 -0.93
CA ALA A 106 -0.43 -25.72 -1.12
C ALA A 106 -0.39 -26.72 -2.28
N LYS A 107 0.28 -26.39 -3.38
CA LYS A 107 0.47 -27.30 -4.52
C LYS A 107 1.26 -28.55 -4.13
N GLN A 108 2.35 -28.36 -3.40
CA GLN A 108 3.26 -29.46 -3.04
C GLN A 108 2.66 -30.38 -1.98
N SER A 109 1.98 -29.83 -0.99
CA SER A 109 1.42 -30.57 0.15
C SER A 109 0.01 -31.10 -0.07
N GLY A 110 -0.74 -30.50 -0.99
CA GLY A 110 -2.16 -30.77 -1.17
C GLY A 110 -3.04 -30.20 -0.06
N MET A 111 -2.45 -29.47 0.88
CA MET A 111 -3.17 -28.89 2.01
C MET A 111 -3.38 -27.39 1.84
N ASP A 112 -4.56 -26.92 2.25
CA ASP A 112 -4.89 -25.51 2.24
C ASP A 112 -3.94 -24.71 3.14
N GLN A 113 -3.60 -23.49 2.69
CA GLN A 113 -2.79 -22.56 3.45
C GLN A 113 -3.64 -21.34 3.82
N GLN A 114 -3.29 -20.69 4.91
CA GLN A 114 -4.00 -19.50 5.38
C GLN A 114 -3.04 -18.33 5.54
N LEU A 115 -3.51 -17.16 5.17
CA LEU A 115 -2.76 -15.91 5.29
C LEU A 115 -3.68 -14.81 5.81
N GLY A 116 -3.34 -14.27 6.96
CA GLY A 116 -4.12 -13.21 7.58
C GLY A 116 -4.02 -13.19 9.11
N PRO A 117 -4.76 -12.29 9.76
CA PRO A 117 -5.83 -11.44 9.18
C PRO A 117 -5.28 -10.30 8.30
N LEU A 118 -5.98 -10.00 7.22
CA LEU A 118 -5.61 -8.99 6.23
C LEU A 118 -6.75 -8.00 6.00
N ASN A 119 -6.42 -6.74 5.76
CA ASN A 119 -7.40 -5.75 5.34
C ASN A 119 -7.79 -5.94 3.86
N PRO A 120 -8.82 -5.25 3.33
CA PRO A 120 -9.25 -5.42 1.95
C PRO A 120 -8.16 -5.19 0.90
N TYR A 121 -7.32 -4.19 1.10
CA TYR A 121 -6.21 -3.88 0.18
C TYR A 121 -5.20 -5.02 0.14
N GLU A 122 -4.77 -5.49 1.30
CA GLU A 122 -3.82 -6.61 1.43
C GLU A 122 -4.38 -7.90 0.83
N ARG A 123 -5.67 -8.17 1.04
CA ARG A 123 -6.31 -9.35 0.43
C ARG A 123 -6.29 -9.28 -1.09
N ARG A 124 -6.52 -8.10 -1.66
CA ARG A 124 -6.44 -7.91 -3.12
C ARG A 124 -5.04 -8.23 -3.63
N LEU A 125 -3.99 -7.76 -2.94
CA LEU A 125 -2.61 -8.09 -3.31
C LEU A 125 -2.35 -9.60 -3.31
N VAL A 126 -2.85 -10.29 -2.29
CA VAL A 126 -2.71 -11.75 -2.18
C VAL A 126 -3.44 -12.46 -3.32
N HIS A 127 -4.69 -12.08 -3.60
CA HIS A 127 -5.47 -12.65 -4.71
C HIS A 127 -4.74 -12.49 -6.05
N LEU A 128 -4.21 -11.30 -6.32
CA LEU A 128 -3.48 -11.03 -7.56
C LEU A 128 -2.17 -11.81 -7.65
N ALA A 129 -1.43 -11.92 -6.56
CA ALA A 129 -0.18 -12.68 -6.53
C ALA A 129 -0.41 -14.18 -6.73
N VAL A 130 -1.41 -14.76 -6.08
CA VAL A 130 -1.76 -16.19 -6.20
C VAL A 130 -2.33 -16.50 -7.58
N ALA A 131 -3.05 -15.56 -8.20
CA ALA A 131 -3.57 -15.74 -9.57
C ALA A 131 -2.47 -15.99 -10.61
N GLU A 132 -1.24 -15.56 -10.33
CA GLU A 132 -0.07 -15.86 -11.19
C GLU A 132 0.44 -17.30 -11.03
N VAL A 133 -0.01 -18.01 -10.01
CA VAL A 133 0.41 -19.41 -9.75
C VAL A 133 -0.65 -20.37 -10.29
N PRO A 134 -0.34 -21.19 -11.32
CA PRO A 134 -1.32 -22.13 -11.89
C PRO A 134 -1.78 -23.18 -10.88
N GLY A 135 -3.06 -23.54 -10.95
CA GLY A 135 -3.62 -24.66 -10.17
C GLY A 135 -4.00 -24.33 -8.73
N VAL A 136 -3.92 -23.08 -8.33
CA VAL A 136 -4.33 -22.61 -6.99
C VAL A 136 -5.43 -21.57 -7.10
N THR A 137 -6.25 -21.50 -6.07
CA THR A 137 -7.32 -20.52 -5.94
C THR A 137 -7.31 -19.88 -4.54
N THR A 138 -7.96 -18.75 -4.40
CA THR A 138 -8.04 -18.02 -3.13
C THR A 138 -9.47 -17.67 -2.79
N GLU A 139 -9.76 -17.66 -1.50
CA GLU A 139 -11.04 -17.24 -0.94
C GLU A 139 -10.81 -16.43 0.33
N SER A 140 -11.53 -15.32 0.50
CA SER A 140 -11.52 -14.55 1.74
C SER A 140 -12.56 -15.11 2.70
N VAL A 141 -12.13 -15.45 3.91
CA VAL A 141 -12.97 -16.09 4.93
C VAL A 141 -13.03 -15.23 6.18
N GLY A 142 -14.24 -15.02 6.71
CA GLY A 142 -14.47 -14.24 7.94
C GLY A 142 -15.58 -13.21 7.77
N ASP A 143 -15.99 -12.61 8.87
CA ASP A 143 -17.12 -11.65 8.94
C ASP A 143 -16.68 -10.22 9.24
N ALA A 144 -15.41 -10.01 9.61
CA ALA A 144 -14.87 -8.71 9.98
C ALA A 144 -14.24 -7.97 8.80
N PHE A 145 -13.87 -6.73 9.02
CA PHE A 145 -13.10 -5.93 8.06
C PHE A 145 -11.79 -6.63 7.68
N SER A 146 -11.08 -7.15 8.68
CA SER A 146 -9.90 -7.98 8.47
C SER A 146 -10.31 -9.45 8.37
N LYS A 147 -9.96 -10.08 7.27
CA LYS A 147 -10.29 -11.48 6.97
C LYS A 147 -9.05 -12.28 6.65
N THR A 148 -9.18 -13.58 6.77
CA THR A 148 -8.13 -14.51 6.35
C THR A 148 -8.33 -14.91 4.89
N VAL A 149 -7.24 -14.99 4.13
CA VAL A 149 -7.26 -15.56 2.78
C VAL A 149 -6.89 -17.03 2.86
N LEU A 150 -7.79 -17.88 2.37
CA LEU A 150 -7.57 -19.30 2.20
C LEU A 150 -7.00 -19.55 0.80
N ILE A 151 -5.87 -20.26 0.73
CA ILE A 151 -5.17 -20.61 -0.51
C ILE A 151 -5.28 -22.13 -0.68
N SER A 152 -5.97 -22.56 -1.71
CA SER A 152 -6.31 -23.98 -1.93
C SER A 152 -5.97 -24.42 -3.35
N LEU A 153 -5.86 -25.73 -3.53
CA LEU A 153 -5.81 -26.30 -4.87
C LEU A 153 -7.11 -26.04 -5.62
N ARG A 154 -6.98 -25.68 -6.88
CA ARG A 154 -8.15 -25.57 -7.78
C ARG A 154 -8.68 -26.99 -8.06
N LYS A 155 -9.95 -27.18 -7.81
CA LYS A 155 -10.65 -28.44 -8.14
C LYS A 155 -11.02 -28.49 -9.62
#